data_b9cb07fbdbaaa0e63bf9a84ae7a1319f
#
_entry.id   b9cb07fbdbaaa0e63bf9a84ae7a1319f
#
_cell.length_a   1.000
_cell.length_b   1.000
_cell.length_c   1.000
_cell.angle_alpha   90.00
_cell.angle_beta   90.00
_cell.angle_gamma   90.00
#
_symmetry.space_group_name_H-M   'P 1'
#
loop_
_entity.id
_entity.type
_entity.pdbx_description
1 polymer ?
#
loop_
_entity_poly.entity_id
_entity_poly.type
_entity_poly.pdbx_seq_one_letter_code
_entity_poly.pdbx_strand_id
1 'polypeptide(L)'
;VLEQAIEDIKKFVGPDTIIISVLNGITSENDIEAVYPGHCLWSVAIGMDATRVGRSLTFGAEGRIQFGEKSGEMTDRVKAVDEYLTACGIASEPCNDILFKQWSKLMVNDGLNQAAAAFDLPYGGLTKPGPAYDKMLEAMQEVIDLSVLEGVNLPADNHKAFLESMAPTFKPDGMPSMRQDVLAKRPTEVEQFAGVVRRLAQKHGMPTPANDFFYEKIREIEANYNK
;
A
#
# COMPACT_ATOMS: atom_id res chain seq x y z
N VAL A 1 11.59 10.34 -4.03
CA VAL A 1 10.99 11.03 -2.85
C VAL A 1 11.48 10.39 -1.55
N LEU A 2 11.34 9.07 -1.36
CA LEU A 2 11.74 8.39 -0.12
C LEU A 2 13.26 8.51 0.16
N GLU A 3 14.11 8.21 -0.82
CA GLU A 3 15.57 8.33 -0.70
C GLU A 3 15.99 9.72 -0.21
N GLN A 4 15.38 10.78 -0.78
CA GLN A 4 15.66 12.15 -0.34
C GLN A 4 15.18 12.40 1.09
N ALA A 5 13.98 11.89 1.46
CA ALA A 5 13.48 12.04 2.83
C ALA A 5 14.39 11.33 3.85
N ILE A 6 14.91 10.15 3.52
CA ILE A 6 15.88 9.41 4.33
C ILE A 6 17.16 10.23 4.57
N GLU A 7 17.70 10.87 3.52
CA GLU A 7 18.87 11.76 3.68
C GLU A 7 18.54 13.04 4.48
N ASP A 8 17.38 13.65 4.24
CA ASP A 8 17.00 14.90 4.90
C ASP A 8 16.84 14.76 6.42
N ILE A 9 16.42 13.59 6.91
CA ILE A 9 16.25 13.35 8.35
C ILE A 9 17.55 13.00 9.07
N LYS A 10 18.67 12.76 8.38
CA LYS A 10 19.94 12.26 8.92
C LYS A 10 20.42 13.00 10.17
N LYS A 11 20.29 14.33 10.18
CA LYS A 11 20.72 15.16 11.33
C LYS A 11 19.80 15.04 12.56
N PHE A 12 18.64 14.41 12.40
CA PHE A 12 17.65 14.23 13.47
C PHE A 12 17.60 12.81 14.01
N VAL A 13 18.28 11.85 13.36
CA VAL A 13 18.31 10.45 13.79
C VAL A 13 19.42 10.26 14.80
N GLY A 14 19.04 10.07 16.07
CA GLY A 14 19.92 9.68 17.17
C GLY A 14 19.71 8.22 17.56
N PRO A 15 20.43 7.70 18.55
CA PRO A 15 20.41 6.27 18.92
C PRO A 15 19.03 5.73 19.31
N ASP A 16 18.16 6.56 19.85
CA ASP A 16 16.85 6.18 20.34
C ASP A 16 15.71 6.62 19.40
N THR A 17 16.03 7.14 18.21
CA THR A 17 15.02 7.60 17.24
C THR A 17 14.28 6.39 16.67
N ILE A 18 12.95 6.44 16.68
CA ILE A 18 12.08 5.45 16.02
C ILE A 18 11.53 6.09 14.75
N ILE A 19 11.61 5.36 13.63
CA ILE A 19 11.11 5.81 12.33
C ILE A 19 9.92 4.95 11.93
N ILE A 20 8.81 5.59 11.53
CA ILE A 20 7.61 4.95 11.01
C ILE A 20 7.36 5.47 9.61
N SER A 21 7.18 4.57 8.63
CA SER A 21 6.77 4.92 7.27
C SER A 21 5.28 4.66 7.09
N VAL A 22 4.54 5.70 6.73
CA VAL A 22 3.11 5.58 6.39
C VAL A 22 2.86 5.59 4.87
N LEU A 23 3.90 5.33 4.09
CA LEU A 23 3.81 5.20 2.63
C LEU A 23 3.06 3.93 2.23
N ASN A 24 2.48 3.95 1.03
CA ASN A 24 1.92 2.74 0.43
C ASN A 24 3.03 1.81 -0.06
N GLY A 25 2.72 0.52 -0.19
CA GLY A 25 3.68 -0.51 -0.60
C GLY A 25 4.27 -1.25 0.61
N ILE A 26 5.35 -1.98 0.38
CA ILE A 26 5.99 -2.88 1.35
C ILE A 26 7.53 -2.76 1.37
N THR A 27 8.09 -1.71 0.76
CA THR A 27 9.54 -1.59 0.60
C THR A 27 10.15 -0.48 1.43
N SER A 28 9.39 0.53 1.83
CA SER A 28 9.91 1.72 2.49
C SER A 28 10.66 1.42 3.78
N GLU A 29 10.21 0.46 4.55
CA GLU A 29 10.86 0.06 5.80
C GLU A 29 12.21 -0.62 5.55
N ASN A 30 12.32 -1.42 4.49
CA ASN A 30 13.60 -2.02 4.11
C ASN A 30 14.59 -0.96 3.62
N ASP A 31 14.12 0.06 2.90
CA ASP A 31 14.96 1.18 2.43
C ASP A 31 15.45 2.03 3.62
N ILE A 32 14.59 2.25 4.63
CA ILE A 32 14.95 2.94 5.87
C ILE A 32 15.95 2.10 6.68
N GLU A 33 15.71 0.81 6.87
CA GLU A 33 16.59 -0.11 7.60
C GLU A 33 17.97 -0.24 6.96
N ALA A 34 18.08 -0.12 5.63
CA ALA A 34 19.36 -0.14 4.93
C ALA A 34 20.26 1.06 5.31
N VAL A 35 19.68 2.20 5.72
CA VAL A 35 20.40 3.41 6.11
C VAL A 35 20.45 3.58 7.63
N TYR A 36 19.37 3.25 8.33
CA TYR A 36 19.20 3.36 9.78
C TYR A 36 18.83 2.01 10.40
N PRO A 37 19.78 1.06 10.51
CA PRO A 37 19.50 -0.28 11.04
C PRO A 37 18.94 -0.25 12.45
N GLY A 38 17.83 -0.94 12.68
CA GLY A 38 17.19 -1.05 13.99
C GLY A 38 16.32 0.15 14.39
N HIS A 39 16.16 1.15 13.52
CA HIS A 39 15.36 2.34 13.81
C HIS A 39 13.91 2.24 13.33
N CYS A 40 13.60 1.36 12.37
CA CYS A 40 12.28 1.29 11.77
C CYS A 40 11.32 0.40 12.56
N LEU A 41 10.07 0.85 12.72
CA LEU A 41 8.92 -0.02 12.97
C LEU A 41 8.15 -0.17 11.67
N TRP A 42 7.75 -1.39 11.36
CA TRP A 42 6.89 -1.67 10.20
C TRP A 42 5.51 -1.11 10.44
N SER A 43 4.92 -0.49 9.43
CA SER A 43 3.61 0.16 9.61
C SER A 43 2.78 0.19 8.34
N VAL A 44 1.49 0.40 8.51
CA VAL A 44 0.53 0.58 7.44
C VAL A 44 -0.59 1.53 7.87
N ALA A 45 -0.87 2.54 7.07
CA ALA A 45 -2.01 3.42 7.28
C ALA A 45 -3.24 2.88 6.55
N ILE A 46 -4.37 2.73 7.23
CA ILE A 46 -5.60 2.16 6.67
C ILE A 46 -6.83 3.01 7.00
N GLY A 47 -7.88 2.88 6.17
CA GLY A 47 -9.18 3.51 6.40
C GLY A 47 -9.18 5.03 6.25
N MET A 48 -8.13 5.62 5.72
CA MET A 48 -8.07 7.05 5.43
C MET A 48 -8.82 7.36 4.13
N ASP A 49 -9.69 8.35 4.18
CA ASP A 49 -10.33 8.95 3.01
C ASP A 49 -10.10 10.45 3.05
N ALA A 50 -9.01 10.89 2.42
CA ALA A 50 -8.58 12.28 2.44
C ALA A 50 -8.18 12.76 1.04
N THR A 51 -8.64 13.95 0.69
CA THR A 51 -8.31 14.63 -0.56
C THR A 51 -7.71 16.00 -0.28
N ARG A 52 -6.55 16.29 -0.85
CA ARG A 52 -5.89 17.59 -0.75
C ARG A 52 -5.96 18.35 -2.07
N VAL A 53 -6.47 19.58 -1.99
CA VAL A 53 -6.49 20.54 -3.11
C VAL A 53 -5.78 21.82 -2.65
N GLY A 54 -4.58 22.05 -3.17
CA GLY A 54 -3.75 23.17 -2.74
C GLY A 54 -3.40 23.08 -1.25
N ARG A 55 -3.92 24.02 -0.43
CA ARG A 55 -3.74 24.06 1.03
C ARG A 55 -4.95 23.52 1.80
N SER A 56 -6.02 23.18 1.12
CA SER A 56 -7.23 22.63 1.74
C SER A 56 -7.17 21.11 1.78
N LEU A 57 -7.47 20.53 2.93
CA LEU A 57 -7.61 19.10 3.16
C LEU A 57 -9.07 18.82 3.50
N THR A 58 -9.69 17.89 2.77
CA THR A 58 -11.02 17.37 3.09
C THR A 58 -10.87 15.88 3.39
N PHE A 59 -11.46 15.40 4.46
CA PHE A 59 -11.42 14.00 4.82
C PHE A 59 -12.81 13.51 5.25
N GLY A 60 -13.14 12.27 4.87
CA GLY A 60 -14.37 11.58 5.25
C GLY A 60 -14.14 10.56 6.36
N ALA A 61 -12.92 10.03 6.45
CA ALA A 61 -12.49 9.10 7.49
C ALA A 61 -11.02 9.38 7.87
N GLU A 62 -10.74 9.39 9.16
CA GLU A 62 -9.40 9.67 9.70
C GLU A 62 -8.46 8.48 9.54
N GLY A 63 -9.01 7.26 9.50
CA GLY A 63 -8.24 6.03 9.45
C GLY A 63 -7.47 5.76 10.74
N ARG A 64 -6.49 4.87 10.63
CA ARG A 64 -5.55 4.55 11.73
C ARG A 64 -4.22 4.07 11.20
N ILE A 65 -3.21 4.09 12.05
CA ILE A 65 -1.88 3.54 11.79
C ILE A 65 -1.76 2.21 12.52
N GLN A 66 -1.61 1.12 11.79
CA GLN A 66 -1.22 -0.19 12.32
C GLN A 66 0.30 -0.29 12.24
N PHE A 67 0.96 -0.78 13.29
CA PHE A 67 2.42 -0.86 13.33
C PHE A 67 2.90 -1.93 14.31
N GLY A 68 4.16 -2.35 14.14
CA GLY A 68 4.78 -3.34 15.00
C GLY A 68 6.20 -3.66 14.60
N GLU A 69 6.82 -4.56 15.35
CA GLU A 69 8.09 -5.14 14.96
C GLU A 69 7.91 -6.10 13.78
N LYS A 70 8.93 -6.17 12.93
CA LYS A 70 8.97 -7.18 11.85
C LYS A 70 8.87 -8.60 12.40
N SER A 71 9.43 -8.85 13.60
CA SER A 71 9.38 -10.14 14.30
C SER A 71 7.99 -10.48 14.85
N GLY A 72 7.10 -9.52 14.98
CA GLY A 72 5.82 -9.65 15.66
C GLY A 72 5.91 -9.52 17.19
N GLU A 73 7.07 -9.19 17.75
CA GLU A 73 7.23 -8.98 19.19
C GLU A 73 6.61 -7.65 19.64
N MET A 74 6.00 -7.65 20.81
CA MET A 74 5.44 -6.45 21.43
C MET A 74 6.49 -5.82 22.35
N THR A 75 7.47 -5.14 21.74
CA THR A 75 8.60 -4.52 22.43
C THR A 75 8.21 -3.22 23.16
N ASP A 76 9.11 -2.73 24.02
CA ASP A 76 8.86 -1.46 24.73
C ASP A 76 8.83 -0.26 23.78
N ARG A 77 9.55 -0.29 22.65
CA ARG A 77 9.45 0.78 21.65
C ARG A 77 8.10 0.80 20.92
N VAL A 78 7.48 -0.37 20.69
CA VAL A 78 6.11 -0.45 20.15
C VAL A 78 5.13 0.18 21.12
N LYS A 79 5.23 -0.13 22.43
CA LYS A 79 4.39 0.46 23.47
C LYS A 79 4.57 1.98 23.56
N ALA A 80 5.82 2.45 23.54
CA ALA A 80 6.14 3.87 23.61
C ALA A 80 5.54 4.67 22.42
N VAL A 81 5.59 4.09 21.21
CA VAL A 81 4.96 4.71 20.03
C VAL A 81 3.45 4.73 20.15
N ASP A 82 2.81 3.66 20.64
CA ASP A 82 1.37 3.62 20.86
C ASP A 82 0.90 4.67 21.88
N GLU A 83 1.59 4.76 23.01
CA GLU A 83 1.35 5.77 24.04
C GLU A 83 1.48 7.19 23.47
N TYR A 84 2.52 7.45 22.67
CA TYR A 84 2.74 8.74 22.03
C TYR A 84 1.65 9.10 21.02
N LEU A 85 1.30 8.20 20.10
CA LEU A 85 0.26 8.43 19.09
C LEU A 85 -1.10 8.64 19.75
N THR A 86 -1.43 7.82 20.75
CA THR A 86 -2.66 7.97 21.56
C THR A 86 -2.71 9.32 22.26
N ALA A 87 -1.62 9.77 22.89
CA ALA A 87 -1.54 11.07 23.53
C ALA A 87 -1.69 12.24 22.55
N CYS A 88 -1.30 12.04 21.28
CA CYS A 88 -1.51 13.00 20.20
C CYS A 88 -2.92 12.94 19.58
N GLY A 89 -3.79 12.05 20.01
CA GLY A 89 -5.11 11.84 19.44
C GLY A 89 -5.09 11.15 18.07
N ILE A 90 -3.99 10.48 17.71
CA ILE A 90 -3.86 9.73 16.47
C ILE A 90 -4.28 8.28 16.73
N ALA A 91 -5.27 7.80 15.97
CA ALA A 91 -5.70 6.42 16.07
C ALA A 91 -4.58 5.46 15.68
N SER A 92 -4.16 4.61 16.60
CA SER A 92 -3.07 3.64 16.43
C SER A 92 -3.51 2.25 16.86
N GLU A 93 -2.87 1.24 16.29
CA GLU A 93 -3.14 -0.18 16.56
C GLU A 93 -1.82 -0.95 16.50
N PRO A 94 -1.15 -1.17 17.65
CA PRO A 94 0.00 -2.06 17.70
C PRO A 94 -0.41 -3.48 17.34
N CYS A 95 0.36 -4.17 16.50
CA CYS A 95 0.04 -5.52 16.06
C CYS A 95 1.27 -6.42 15.99
N ASN A 96 1.04 -7.72 16.10
CA ASN A 96 2.07 -8.75 16.01
C ASN A 96 2.14 -9.41 14.62
N ASP A 97 1.34 -8.96 13.68
CA ASP A 97 1.21 -9.48 12.33
C ASP A 97 1.37 -8.39 11.24
N ILE A 98 2.21 -7.39 11.52
CA ILE A 98 2.32 -6.20 10.66
C ILE A 98 2.65 -6.54 9.20
N LEU A 99 3.48 -7.55 8.93
CA LEU A 99 3.76 -7.97 7.57
C LEU A 99 2.50 -8.48 6.87
N PHE A 100 1.66 -9.24 7.57
CA PHE A 100 0.36 -9.68 7.04
C PHE A 100 -0.51 -8.47 6.69
N LYS A 101 -0.57 -7.46 7.54
CA LYS A 101 -1.35 -6.23 7.31
C LYS A 101 -0.84 -5.46 6.08
N GLN A 102 0.48 -5.29 5.95
CA GLN A 102 1.09 -4.64 4.79
C GLN A 102 0.81 -5.39 3.49
N TRP A 103 1.00 -6.71 3.47
CA TRP A 103 0.76 -7.52 2.28
C TRP A 103 -0.73 -7.59 1.92
N SER A 104 -1.63 -7.65 2.90
CA SER A 104 -3.08 -7.56 2.66
C SER A 104 -3.46 -6.23 2.02
N LYS A 105 -2.88 -5.12 2.48
CA LYS A 105 -3.09 -3.81 1.84
C LYS A 105 -2.46 -3.73 0.46
N LEU A 106 -1.25 -4.30 0.27
CA LEU A 106 -0.64 -4.39 -1.05
C LEU A 106 -1.55 -5.13 -2.03
N MET A 107 -2.09 -6.29 -1.65
CA MET A 107 -3.04 -7.05 -2.48
C MET A 107 -4.21 -6.18 -2.95
N VAL A 108 -4.81 -5.42 -2.04
CA VAL A 108 -5.93 -4.53 -2.39
C VAL A 108 -5.47 -3.40 -3.32
N ASN A 109 -4.38 -2.73 -3.00
CA ASN A 109 -3.87 -1.62 -3.80
C ASN A 109 -3.41 -2.10 -5.18
N ASP A 110 -2.75 -3.24 -5.23
CA ASP A 110 -2.25 -3.83 -6.48
C ASP A 110 -3.39 -4.23 -7.42
N GLY A 111 -4.41 -4.89 -6.90
CA GLY A 111 -5.57 -5.26 -7.71
C GLY A 111 -6.49 -4.06 -7.99
N LEU A 112 -7.09 -3.51 -6.94
CA LEU A 112 -8.19 -2.53 -7.05
C LEU A 112 -7.72 -1.18 -7.63
N ASN A 113 -6.63 -0.62 -7.08
CA ASN A 113 -6.19 0.71 -7.48
C ASN A 113 -5.67 0.72 -8.92
N GLN A 114 -4.92 -0.31 -9.31
CA GLN A 114 -4.41 -0.43 -10.67
C GLN A 114 -5.51 -0.71 -11.68
N ALA A 115 -6.50 -1.58 -11.35
CA ALA A 115 -7.64 -1.81 -12.23
C ALA A 115 -8.46 -0.53 -12.44
N ALA A 116 -8.73 0.24 -11.38
CA ALA A 116 -9.42 1.52 -11.48
C ALA A 116 -8.70 2.51 -12.40
N ALA A 117 -7.38 2.59 -12.28
CA ALA A 117 -6.54 3.49 -13.09
C ALA A 117 -6.43 3.02 -14.55
N ALA A 118 -6.16 1.73 -14.78
CA ALA A 118 -5.91 1.17 -16.10
C ALA A 118 -7.17 1.13 -16.99
N PHE A 119 -8.35 0.91 -16.38
CA PHE A 119 -9.63 0.83 -17.08
C PHE A 119 -10.50 2.10 -16.96
N ASP A 120 -10.01 3.12 -16.26
CA ASP A 120 -10.71 4.38 -15.97
C ASP A 120 -12.10 4.14 -15.34
N LEU A 121 -12.19 3.31 -14.31
CA LEU A 121 -13.42 2.93 -13.65
C LEU A 121 -13.48 3.40 -12.19
N PRO A 122 -14.67 3.87 -11.71
CA PRO A 122 -14.91 4.05 -10.29
C PRO A 122 -15.08 2.68 -9.59
N TYR A 123 -15.19 2.67 -8.26
CA TYR A 123 -15.38 1.44 -7.49
C TYR A 123 -16.55 0.58 -7.99
N GLY A 124 -17.69 1.19 -8.33
CA GLY A 124 -18.87 0.47 -8.84
C GLY A 124 -18.65 -0.25 -10.17
N GLY A 125 -17.67 0.18 -10.96
CA GLY A 125 -17.26 -0.50 -12.20
C GLY A 125 -16.41 -1.75 -11.97
N LEU A 126 -15.82 -1.88 -10.77
CA LEU A 126 -14.95 -2.99 -10.37
C LEU A 126 -15.64 -4.04 -9.49
N THR A 127 -16.94 -3.90 -9.25
CA THR A 127 -17.72 -4.85 -8.43
C THR A 127 -18.54 -5.83 -9.26
N LYS A 128 -18.46 -5.75 -10.58
CA LYS A 128 -19.23 -6.58 -11.51
C LYS A 128 -18.29 -7.42 -12.38
N PRO A 129 -18.64 -8.68 -12.67
CA PRO A 129 -17.87 -9.51 -13.59
C PRO A 129 -17.61 -8.80 -14.93
N GLY A 130 -16.38 -8.91 -15.42
CA GLY A 130 -15.92 -8.31 -16.66
C GLY A 130 -14.40 -8.13 -16.67
N PRO A 131 -13.81 -7.65 -17.78
CA PRO A 131 -12.36 -7.65 -17.97
C PRO A 131 -11.57 -6.93 -16.85
N ALA A 132 -12.08 -5.82 -16.33
CA ALA A 132 -11.44 -5.07 -15.25
C ALA A 132 -11.51 -5.84 -13.92
N TYR A 133 -12.67 -6.43 -13.60
CA TYR A 133 -12.87 -7.25 -12.41
C TYR A 133 -11.99 -8.50 -12.45
N ASP A 134 -11.97 -9.22 -13.58
CA ASP A 134 -11.19 -10.45 -13.73
C ASP A 134 -9.69 -10.13 -13.59
N LYS A 135 -9.20 -9.06 -14.24
CA LYS A 135 -7.80 -8.64 -14.15
C LYS A 135 -7.42 -8.18 -12.74
N MET A 136 -8.33 -7.52 -12.03
CA MET A 136 -8.17 -7.16 -10.62
C MET A 136 -7.96 -8.41 -9.75
N LEU A 137 -8.79 -9.44 -9.92
CA LEU A 137 -8.68 -10.67 -9.15
C LEU A 137 -7.38 -11.44 -9.48
N GLU A 138 -6.98 -11.49 -10.75
CA GLU A 138 -5.73 -12.10 -11.16
C GLU A 138 -4.54 -11.43 -10.46
N ALA A 139 -4.47 -10.09 -10.44
CA ALA A 139 -3.39 -9.37 -9.76
C ALA A 139 -3.41 -9.60 -8.24
N MET A 140 -4.58 -9.58 -7.61
CA MET A 140 -4.71 -9.91 -6.20
C MET A 140 -4.19 -11.33 -5.90
N GLN A 141 -4.48 -12.30 -6.77
CA GLN A 141 -4.00 -13.68 -6.61
C GLN A 141 -2.48 -13.76 -6.77
N GLU A 142 -1.89 -13.03 -7.72
CA GLU A 142 -0.42 -12.96 -7.87
C GLU A 142 0.26 -12.44 -6.59
N VAL A 143 -0.32 -11.44 -5.91
CA VAL A 143 0.20 -10.94 -4.62
C VAL A 143 0.05 -11.99 -3.52
N ILE A 144 -1.08 -12.71 -3.47
CA ILE A 144 -1.30 -13.79 -2.50
C ILE A 144 -0.26 -14.90 -2.70
N ASP A 145 -0.08 -15.37 -3.93
CA ASP A 145 0.86 -16.44 -4.25
C ASP A 145 2.31 -16.02 -3.93
N LEU A 146 2.67 -14.78 -4.27
CA LEU A 146 3.97 -14.22 -3.94
C LEU A 146 4.20 -14.10 -2.43
N SER A 147 3.16 -13.76 -1.65
CA SER A 147 3.26 -13.65 -0.19
C SER A 147 3.71 -14.94 0.48
N VAL A 148 3.31 -16.09 -0.08
CA VAL A 148 3.74 -17.41 0.40
C VAL A 148 5.24 -17.62 0.16
N LEU A 149 5.74 -17.21 -1.00
CA LEU A 149 7.16 -17.31 -1.36
C LEU A 149 8.02 -16.35 -0.52
N GLU A 150 7.48 -15.22 -0.10
CA GLU A 150 8.12 -14.23 0.79
C GLU A 150 7.89 -14.52 2.29
N GLY A 151 7.25 -15.66 2.63
CA GLY A 151 7.07 -16.13 4.02
C GLY A 151 6.01 -15.42 4.84
N VAL A 152 5.11 -14.66 4.19
CA VAL A 152 4.02 -13.92 4.89
C VAL A 152 2.72 -14.74 4.96
N ASN A 153 2.49 -15.62 3.98
CA ASN A 153 1.38 -16.58 3.97
C ASN A 153 -0.02 -15.93 4.07
N LEU A 154 -0.36 -15.03 3.16
CA LEU A 154 -1.76 -14.62 3.02
C LEU A 154 -2.66 -15.84 2.71
N PRO A 155 -3.87 -15.93 3.28
CA PRO A 155 -4.82 -16.97 2.91
C PRO A 155 -5.10 -16.96 1.40
N ALA A 156 -5.21 -18.15 0.80
CA ALA A 156 -5.43 -18.30 -0.64
C ALA A 156 -6.71 -17.60 -1.17
N ASP A 157 -7.66 -17.33 -0.29
CA ASP A 157 -8.90 -16.62 -0.59
C ASP A 157 -9.01 -15.23 0.08
N ASN A 158 -7.87 -14.64 0.46
CA ASN A 158 -7.83 -13.34 1.15
C ASN A 158 -8.55 -12.23 0.35
N HIS A 159 -8.49 -12.28 -0.99
CA HIS A 159 -9.21 -11.35 -1.87
C HIS A 159 -10.74 -11.48 -1.74
N LYS A 160 -11.28 -12.69 -1.45
CA LYS A 160 -12.71 -12.89 -1.23
C LYS A 160 -13.17 -12.22 0.06
N ALA A 161 -12.42 -12.40 1.15
CA ALA A 161 -12.69 -11.74 2.41
C ALA A 161 -12.72 -10.20 2.25
N PHE A 162 -11.81 -9.63 1.43
CA PHE A 162 -11.84 -8.23 1.08
C PHE A 162 -13.11 -7.85 0.30
N LEU A 163 -13.48 -8.59 -0.74
CA LEU A 163 -14.65 -8.30 -1.56
C LEU A 163 -15.96 -8.40 -0.76
N GLU A 164 -16.05 -9.34 0.17
CA GLU A 164 -17.22 -9.53 1.01
C GLU A 164 -17.37 -8.47 2.12
N SER A 165 -16.26 -8.03 2.71
CA SER A 165 -16.27 -7.15 3.88
C SER A 165 -16.07 -5.67 3.54
N MET A 166 -15.09 -5.35 2.72
CA MET A 166 -14.67 -3.98 2.46
C MET A 166 -15.31 -3.38 1.20
N ALA A 167 -15.37 -4.13 0.10
CA ALA A 167 -15.87 -3.60 -1.15
C ALA A 167 -17.32 -3.06 -1.07
N PRO A 168 -18.24 -3.65 -0.29
CA PRO A 168 -19.59 -3.11 -0.11
C PRO A 168 -19.64 -1.75 0.60
N THR A 169 -18.57 -1.36 1.30
CA THR A 169 -18.51 -0.07 2.01
C THR A 169 -18.11 1.09 1.09
N PHE A 170 -17.62 0.82 -0.10
CA PHE A 170 -17.19 1.85 -1.04
C PHE A 170 -18.38 2.51 -1.74
N LYS A 171 -18.31 3.83 -1.88
CA LYS A 171 -19.27 4.56 -2.70
C LYS A 171 -19.08 4.15 -4.17
N PRO A 172 -20.14 3.78 -4.91
CA PRO A 172 -20.00 3.31 -6.28
C PRO A 172 -19.32 4.30 -7.25
N ASP A 173 -19.51 5.59 -7.05
CA ASP A 173 -18.91 6.70 -7.80
C ASP A 173 -17.56 7.16 -7.24
N GLY A 174 -17.18 6.65 -6.08
CA GLY A 174 -15.87 6.89 -5.48
C GLY A 174 -14.73 6.28 -6.28
N MET A 175 -13.51 6.73 -6.03
CA MET A 175 -12.35 6.26 -6.75
C MET A 175 -11.13 6.14 -5.85
N PRO A 176 -10.26 5.14 -6.08
CA PRO A 176 -9.00 4.99 -5.33
C PRO A 176 -7.98 6.06 -5.73
N SER A 177 -6.95 6.21 -4.89
CA SER A 177 -5.90 7.24 -5.03
C SER A 177 -5.20 7.21 -6.39
N MET A 178 -4.83 6.04 -6.90
CA MET A 178 -4.13 5.93 -8.17
C MET A 178 -4.97 6.44 -9.35
N ARG A 179 -6.29 6.18 -9.37
CA ARG A 179 -7.15 6.78 -10.39
C ARG A 179 -7.23 8.29 -10.27
N GLN A 180 -7.23 8.83 -9.04
CA GLN A 180 -7.16 10.27 -8.80
C GLN A 180 -5.87 10.87 -9.37
N ASP A 181 -4.73 10.16 -9.24
CA ASP A 181 -3.45 10.58 -9.81
C ASP A 181 -3.48 10.59 -11.33
N VAL A 182 -4.00 9.53 -11.96
CA VAL A 182 -4.17 9.48 -13.43
C VAL A 182 -5.02 10.63 -13.94
N LEU A 183 -6.18 10.88 -13.34
CA LEU A 183 -7.08 11.99 -13.74
C LEU A 183 -6.44 13.36 -13.54
N ALA A 184 -5.60 13.51 -12.53
CA ALA A 184 -4.85 14.74 -12.27
C ALA A 184 -3.51 14.82 -13.03
N LYS A 185 -3.21 13.85 -13.89
CA LYS A 185 -1.94 13.74 -14.63
C LYS A 185 -0.71 13.80 -13.72
N ARG A 186 -0.78 13.18 -12.55
CA ARG A 186 0.34 13.03 -11.62
C ARG A 186 1.02 11.68 -11.81
N PRO A 187 2.32 11.56 -11.49
CA PRO A 187 2.97 10.26 -11.39
C PRO A 187 2.22 9.34 -10.43
N THR A 188 2.01 8.10 -10.84
CA THR A 188 1.31 7.08 -10.03
C THR A 188 2.28 6.29 -9.16
N GLU A 189 1.73 5.46 -8.27
CA GLU A 189 2.47 4.52 -7.43
C GLU A 189 2.69 3.14 -8.13
N VAL A 190 2.64 3.07 -9.46
CA VAL A 190 2.78 1.80 -10.20
C VAL A 190 4.07 1.04 -9.87
N GLU A 191 5.16 1.77 -9.56
CA GLU A 191 6.43 1.15 -9.13
C GLU A 191 6.33 0.48 -7.76
N GLN A 192 5.55 1.05 -6.84
CA GLN A 192 5.34 0.53 -5.49
C GLN A 192 4.36 -0.63 -5.45
N PHE A 193 3.56 -0.82 -6.51
CA PHE A 193 2.59 -1.91 -6.65
C PHE A 193 3.09 -2.94 -7.67
N ALA A 194 2.65 -2.88 -8.92
CA ALA A 194 3.07 -3.85 -9.94
C ALA A 194 4.60 -3.95 -10.08
N GLY A 195 5.32 -2.83 -9.99
CA GLY A 195 6.78 -2.82 -10.07
C GLY A 195 7.45 -3.66 -8.97
N VAL A 196 6.97 -3.55 -7.73
CA VAL A 196 7.47 -4.36 -6.59
C VAL A 196 7.10 -5.82 -6.77
N VAL A 197 5.83 -6.12 -7.09
CA VAL A 197 5.36 -7.50 -7.28
C VAL A 197 6.19 -8.21 -8.36
N ARG A 198 6.38 -7.58 -9.52
CA ARG A 198 7.19 -8.10 -10.63
C ARG A 198 8.64 -8.38 -10.22
N ARG A 199 9.28 -7.44 -9.52
CA ARG A 199 10.68 -7.62 -9.06
C ARG A 199 10.85 -8.74 -8.05
N LEU A 200 9.92 -8.86 -7.09
CA LEU A 200 9.97 -9.94 -6.09
C LEU A 200 9.65 -11.29 -6.74
N ALA A 201 8.62 -11.37 -7.57
CA ALA A 201 8.23 -12.59 -8.27
C ALA A 201 9.36 -13.12 -9.19
N GLN A 202 10.10 -12.22 -9.84
CA GLN A 202 11.25 -12.58 -10.66
C GLN A 202 12.33 -13.35 -9.87
N LYS A 203 12.58 -13.01 -8.59
CA LYS A 203 13.53 -13.72 -7.73
C LYS A 203 13.12 -15.18 -7.50
N HIS A 204 11.83 -15.45 -7.55
CA HIS A 204 11.26 -16.78 -7.33
C HIS A 204 10.90 -17.50 -8.64
N GLY A 205 11.13 -16.89 -9.80
CA GLY A 205 10.72 -17.45 -11.09
C GLY A 205 9.21 -17.53 -11.27
N MET A 206 8.45 -16.75 -10.52
CA MET A 206 6.98 -16.72 -10.55
C MET A 206 6.51 -15.76 -11.66
N PRO A 207 5.62 -16.18 -12.58
CA PRO A 207 5.03 -15.29 -13.58
C PRO A 207 4.00 -14.35 -12.96
N THR A 208 3.92 -13.12 -13.49
CA THR A 208 2.98 -12.08 -13.01
C THR A 208 2.25 -11.41 -14.19
N PRO A 209 1.48 -12.14 -15.01
CA PRO A 209 0.88 -11.58 -16.22
C PRO A 209 -0.13 -10.46 -15.96
N ALA A 210 -0.81 -10.44 -14.83
CA ALA A 210 -1.73 -9.37 -14.48
C ALA A 210 -0.97 -8.10 -14.06
N ASN A 211 0.08 -8.25 -13.26
CA ASN A 211 0.94 -7.13 -12.88
C ASN A 211 1.77 -6.60 -14.07
N ASP A 212 2.21 -7.45 -14.99
CA ASP A 212 2.84 -7.02 -16.25
C ASP A 212 1.88 -6.14 -17.05
N PHE A 213 0.64 -6.58 -17.23
CA PHE A 213 -0.40 -5.81 -17.90
C PHE A 213 -0.64 -4.45 -17.23
N PHE A 214 -0.83 -4.40 -15.91
CA PHE A 214 -1.06 -3.14 -15.20
C PHE A 214 0.13 -2.20 -15.29
N TYR A 215 1.34 -2.72 -15.12
CA TYR A 215 2.55 -1.93 -15.22
C TYR A 215 2.68 -1.26 -16.58
N GLU A 216 2.57 -2.03 -17.66
CA GLU A 216 2.67 -1.53 -19.03
C GLU A 216 1.56 -0.52 -19.34
N LYS A 217 0.32 -0.85 -18.97
CA LYS A 217 -0.84 0.00 -19.25
C LYS A 217 -0.80 1.34 -18.52
N ILE A 218 -0.42 1.33 -17.25
CA ILE A 218 -0.32 2.57 -16.45
C ILE A 218 0.85 3.42 -16.93
N ARG A 219 2.00 2.82 -17.29
CA ARG A 219 3.13 3.54 -17.89
C ARG A 219 2.77 4.15 -19.25
N GLU A 220 1.99 3.46 -20.07
CA GLU A 220 1.44 4.03 -21.31
C GLU A 220 0.58 5.27 -21.05
N ILE A 221 -0.29 5.21 -20.01
CA ILE A 221 -1.12 6.35 -19.59
C ILE A 221 -0.24 7.53 -19.16
N GLU A 222 0.73 7.29 -18.28
CA GLU A 222 1.64 8.34 -17.80
C GLU A 222 2.45 8.98 -18.93
N ALA A 223 2.89 8.22 -19.91
CA ALA A 223 3.62 8.70 -21.07
C ALA A 223 2.79 9.65 -21.97
N ASN A 224 1.48 9.64 -21.82
CA ASN A 224 0.56 10.50 -22.56
C ASN A 224 0.14 11.78 -21.81
N TYR A 225 0.61 12.03 -20.59
CA TYR A 225 0.24 13.21 -19.80
C TYR A 225 0.65 14.54 -20.43
N ASN A 226 1.70 14.55 -21.22
CA ASN A 226 2.26 15.75 -21.84
C ASN A 226 1.96 15.86 -23.35
N LYS A 227 1.11 14.98 -23.88
CA LYS A 227 0.61 15.05 -25.25
C LYS A 227 -0.75 15.75 -25.29
#